data_94e62227eea06f4557dfd3ffb3fe865b
#
_entry.id   94e62227eea06f4557dfd3ffb3fe865b
#
_cell.length_a   1.000
_cell.length_b   1.000
_cell.length_c   1.000
_cell.angle_alpha   90.00
_cell.angle_beta   90.00
_cell.angle_gamma   90.00
#
_symmetry.space_group_name_H-M   'P 1'
#
loop_
_entity.id
_entity.type
_entity.pdbx_description
1 polymer ?
#
loop_
_entity_poly.entity_id
_entity_poly.type
_entity_poly.pdbx_seq_one_letter_code
_entity_poly.pdbx_strand_id
1 'polypeptide(L)'
;FIKKYKIKSVLVEPINEYFEDLKRNYKNFKNVYFENSAITVGTKKKEIFVVNNKNINDYDEHIKGISSFDKNHLIKHGVKSNHILKKKINCISILNLLKKYNISNLDILFIDAEGYDGDILIDFFSSSTQEPILIFEYIHIKNKIFKDLVSILTNKKYSYFNINENLICLPKKIEKFL
;
A
#
# COMPACT_ATOMS: atom_id res chain seq x y z
N PHE A 1 -13.65 -0.89 10.80
CA PHE A 1 -13.22 0.50 11.03
C PHE A 1 -14.03 1.45 10.14
N ILE A 2 -13.89 1.42 8.81
CA ILE A 2 -14.62 2.26 7.83
C ILE A 2 -16.13 2.26 8.07
N LYS A 3 -16.74 1.07 8.26
CA LYS A 3 -18.17 0.90 8.52
C LYS A 3 -18.60 1.60 9.81
N LYS A 4 -17.85 1.42 10.90
CA LYS A 4 -18.19 1.93 12.22
C LYS A 4 -18.10 3.46 12.29
N TYR A 5 -17.07 4.05 11.70
CA TYR A 5 -16.74 5.46 11.89
C TYR A 5 -17.11 6.36 10.70
N LYS A 6 -17.72 5.81 9.63
CA LYS A 6 -18.17 6.55 8.43
C LYS A 6 -17.11 7.47 7.83
N ILE A 7 -15.83 7.08 7.93
CA ILE A 7 -14.71 7.87 7.42
C ILE A 7 -14.69 7.92 5.89
N LYS A 8 -14.25 9.05 5.33
CA LYS A 8 -13.93 9.14 3.92
C LYS A 8 -12.69 8.28 3.64
N SER A 9 -12.78 7.35 2.71
CA SER A 9 -11.69 6.42 2.39
C SER A 9 -11.50 6.31 0.89
N VAL A 10 -10.25 6.18 0.46
CA VAL A 10 -9.89 5.76 -0.89
C VAL A 10 -9.21 4.41 -0.78
N LEU A 11 -9.80 3.40 -1.38
CA LEU A 11 -9.26 2.03 -1.43
C LEU A 11 -8.62 1.82 -2.79
N VAL A 12 -7.39 1.35 -2.78
CA VAL A 12 -6.54 1.21 -3.95
C VAL A 12 -6.19 -0.25 -4.16
N GLU A 13 -6.43 -0.76 -5.38
CA GLU A 13 -6.11 -2.13 -5.76
C GLU A 13 -5.72 -2.16 -7.25
N PRO A 14 -4.48 -2.55 -7.59
CA PRO A 14 -4.01 -2.57 -8.98
C PRO A 14 -4.54 -3.73 -9.81
N ILE A 15 -4.86 -4.87 -9.19
CA ILE A 15 -5.27 -6.07 -9.90
C ILE A 15 -6.79 -6.04 -10.12
N ASN A 16 -7.20 -6.06 -11.38
CA ASN A 16 -8.59 -5.83 -11.75
C ASN A 16 -9.57 -6.82 -11.09
N GLU A 17 -9.19 -8.08 -10.98
CA GLU A 17 -10.02 -9.12 -10.36
C GLU A 17 -10.28 -8.80 -8.88
N TYR A 18 -9.23 -8.44 -8.12
CA TYR A 18 -9.34 -8.06 -6.70
C TYR A 18 -10.02 -6.69 -6.53
N PHE A 19 -9.82 -5.79 -7.50
CA PHE A 19 -10.51 -4.50 -7.51
C PHE A 19 -12.03 -4.64 -7.64
N GLU A 20 -12.51 -5.55 -8.47
CA GLU A 20 -13.95 -5.82 -8.59
C GLU A 20 -14.51 -6.46 -7.31
N ASP A 21 -13.73 -7.33 -6.63
CA ASP A 21 -14.11 -7.88 -5.33
C ASP A 21 -14.15 -6.81 -4.26
N LEU A 22 -13.16 -5.94 -4.23
CA LEU A 22 -13.10 -4.78 -3.34
C LEU A 22 -14.36 -3.91 -3.49
N LYS A 23 -14.73 -3.56 -4.71
CA LYS A 23 -15.94 -2.80 -5.00
C LYS A 23 -17.20 -3.50 -4.52
N ARG A 24 -17.32 -4.82 -4.75
CA ARG A 24 -18.48 -5.60 -4.26
C ARG A 24 -18.62 -5.57 -2.75
N ASN A 25 -17.49 -5.70 -2.03
CA ASN A 25 -17.48 -5.72 -0.56
C ASN A 25 -17.83 -4.38 0.06
N TYR A 26 -17.55 -3.28 -0.62
CA TYR A 26 -17.75 -1.92 -0.09
C TYR A 26 -18.82 -1.09 -0.83
N LYS A 27 -19.59 -1.68 -1.76
CA LYS A 27 -20.57 -0.97 -2.59
C LYS A 27 -21.62 -0.16 -1.84
N ASN A 28 -21.91 -0.56 -0.60
CA ASN A 28 -22.94 0.08 0.23
C ASN A 28 -22.41 1.25 1.08
N PHE A 29 -21.12 1.58 0.97
CA PHE A 29 -20.50 2.64 1.75
C PHE A 29 -20.34 3.92 0.92
N LYS A 30 -21.15 4.93 1.19
CA LYS A 30 -21.20 6.18 0.41
C LYS A 30 -19.91 7.00 0.44
N ASN A 31 -19.09 6.85 1.48
CA ASN A 31 -17.85 7.61 1.67
C ASN A 31 -16.60 6.84 1.24
N VAL A 32 -16.76 5.72 0.53
CA VAL A 32 -15.65 4.91 0.03
C VAL A 32 -15.50 5.12 -1.47
N TYR A 33 -14.31 5.50 -1.87
CA TYR A 33 -13.89 5.69 -3.26
C TYR A 33 -12.93 4.58 -3.64
N PHE A 34 -12.82 4.27 -4.93
CA PHE A 34 -12.04 3.14 -5.42
C PHE A 34 -11.10 3.59 -6.53
N GLU A 35 -9.85 3.14 -6.45
CA GLU A 35 -8.82 3.41 -7.44
C GLU A 35 -8.22 2.10 -7.96
N ASN A 36 -8.36 1.84 -9.27
CA ASN A 36 -7.74 0.67 -9.92
C ASN A 36 -6.38 1.06 -10.51
N SER A 37 -5.42 1.25 -9.66
CA SER A 37 -4.03 1.57 -10.01
C SER A 37 -3.09 1.11 -8.91
N ALA A 38 -1.82 0.88 -9.22
CA ALA A 38 -0.79 0.78 -8.19
C ALA A 38 -0.29 2.17 -7.80
N ILE A 39 -0.01 2.38 -6.51
CA ILE A 39 0.73 3.56 -6.08
C ILE A 39 2.21 3.36 -6.41
N THR A 40 2.79 4.29 -7.14
CA THR A 40 4.20 4.23 -7.55
C THR A 40 4.86 5.60 -7.53
N VAL A 41 6.16 5.60 -7.42
CA VAL A 41 6.96 6.80 -7.69
C VAL A 41 6.82 7.12 -9.19
N GLY A 42 6.09 8.18 -9.50
CA GLY A 42 5.67 8.54 -10.87
C GLY A 42 4.39 7.83 -11.32
N THR A 43 3.97 8.13 -12.56
CA THR A 43 2.63 7.74 -13.10
C THR A 43 2.69 6.84 -14.34
N LYS A 44 3.84 6.27 -14.65
CA LYS A 44 3.98 5.39 -15.82
C LYS A 44 3.35 4.03 -15.56
N LYS A 45 2.67 3.48 -16.60
CA LYS A 45 2.22 2.07 -16.56
C LYS A 45 3.42 1.15 -16.27
N LYS A 46 3.23 0.21 -15.37
CA LYS A 46 4.23 -0.78 -14.98
C LYS A 46 3.70 -2.19 -15.19
N GLU A 47 4.60 -3.15 -15.16
CA GLU A 47 4.27 -4.57 -15.08
C GLU A 47 4.39 -5.01 -13.63
N ILE A 48 3.40 -5.76 -13.15
CA ILE A 48 3.40 -6.40 -11.84
C ILE A 48 3.38 -7.91 -12.01
N PHE A 49 4.02 -8.64 -11.12
CA PHE A 49 4.01 -10.09 -11.09
C PHE A 49 2.88 -10.57 -10.18
N VAL A 50 2.14 -11.56 -10.64
CA VAL A 50 0.99 -12.17 -9.95
C VAL A 50 1.01 -13.68 -10.10
N VAL A 51 0.34 -14.39 -9.21
CA VAL A 51 0.09 -15.81 -9.39
C VAL A 51 -0.89 -16.03 -10.54
N ASN A 52 -0.60 -16.99 -11.43
CA ASN A 52 -1.49 -17.34 -12.51
C ASN A 52 -2.79 -17.95 -11.98
N ASN A 53 -3.93 -17.42 -12.39
CA ASN A 53 -5.25 -17.89 -11.96
C ASN A 53 -5.47 -19.39 -12.23
N LYS A 54 -4.82 -19.96 -13.26
CA LYS A 54 -4.90 -21.40 -13.55
C LYS A 54 -4.27 -22.27 -12.46
N ASN A 55 -3.34 -21.70 -11.69
CA ASN A 55 -2.57 -22.38 -10.67
C ASN A 55 -2.89 -21.86 -9.25
N ILE A 56 -3.86 -20.94 -9.12
CA ILE A 56 -4.12 -20.26 -7.84
C ILE A 56 -4.56 -21.21 -6.73
N ASN A 57 -5.24 -22.29 -7.09
CA ASN A 57 -5.71 -23.31 -6.16
C ASN A 57 -4.59 -24.25 -5.66
N ASP A 58 -3.39 -24.16 -6.24
CA ASP A 58 -2.22 -24.91 -5.78
C ASP A 58 -1.57 -24.24 -4.55
N TYR A 59 -2.08 -23.09 -4.11
CA TYR A 59 -1.49 -22.24 -3.07
C TYR A 59 -2.50 -21.92 -1.95
N ASP A 60 -1.95 -21.64 -0.77
CA ASP A 60 -2.72 -21.16 0.39
C ASP A 60 -3.31 -19.78 0.16
N GLU A 61 -4.34 -19.41 0.93
CA GLU A 61 -5.09 -18.17 0.76
C GLU A 61 -4.21 -16.90 0.80
N HIS A 62 -3.20 -16.86 1.70
CA HIS A 62 -2.28 -15.73 1.80
C HIS A 62 -1.38 -15.56 0.56
N ILE A 63 -1.10 -16.65 -0.17
CA ILE A 63 -0.29 -16.60 -1.41
C ILE A 63 -1.13 -16.14 -2.61
N LYS A 64 -2.43 -16.45 -2.61
CA LYS A 64 -3.32 -16.14 -3.74
C LYS A 64 -3.39 -14.65 -4.03
N GLY A 65 -3.32 -13.80 -3.00
CA GLY A 65 -3.38 -12.35 -3.10
C GLY A 65 -2.05 -11.66 -3.40
N ILE A 66 -0.92 -12.38 -3.28
CA ILE A 66 0.40 -11.75 -3.44
C ILE A 66 0.60 -11.20 -4.85
N SER A 67 0.97 -9.94 -4.92
CA SER A 67 1.40 -9.28 -6.16
C SER A 67 2.55 -8.31 -5.88
N SER A 68 3.61 -8.33 -6.68
CA SER A 68 4.78 -7.49 -6.43
C SER A 68 5.44 -7.01 -7.72
N PHE A 69 6.14 -5.88 -7.66
CA PHE A 69 7.02 -5.44 -8.74
C PHE A 69 8.30 -6.28 -8.83
N ASP A 70 8.62 -7.08 -7.82
CA ASP A 70 9.76 -8.01 -7.81
C ASP A 70 9.27 -9.46 -7.93
N LYS A 71 9.60 -10.12 -9.05
CA LYS A 71 9.29 -11.55 -9.26
C LYS A 71 9.85 -12.44 -8.16
N ASN A 72 11.03 -12.09 -7.64
CA ASN A 72 11.69 -12.87 -6.59
C ASN A 72 10.92 -12.83 -5.26
N HIS A 73 10.12 -11.80 -5.03
CA HIS A 73 9.23 -11.75 -3.87
C HIS A 73 8.25 -12.94 -3.89
N LEU A 74 7.54 -13.16 -5.00
CA LEU A 74 6.61 -14.29 -5.14
C LEU A 74 7.34 -15.65 -5.01
N ILE A 75 8.55 -15.77 -5.58
CA ILE A 75 9.34 -17.01 -5.49
C ILE A 75 9.72 -17.32 -4.04
N LYS A 76 10.13 -16.31 -3.26
CA LYS A 76 10.45 -16.46 -1.84
C LYS A 76 9.26 -16.91 -1.00
N HIS A 77 8.05 -16.54 -1.40
CA HIS A 77 6.79 -17.01 -0.79
C HIS A 77 6.34 -18.37 -1.32
N GLY A 78 7.19 -19.11 -2.06
CA GLY A 78 6.93 -20.47 -2.51
C GLY A 78 6.19 -20.58 -3.83
N VAL A 79 5.96 -19.47 -4.56
CA VAL A 79 5.32 -19.54 -5.87
C VAL A 79 6.31 -20.05 -6.91
N LYS A 80 5.92 -21.13 -7.62
CA LYS A 80 6.71 -21.71 -8.72
C LYS A 80 6.89 -20.69 -9.84
N SER A 81 8.11 -20.51 -10.36
CA SER A 81 8.44 -19.50 -11.35
C SER A 81 7.59 -19.56 -12.64
N ASN A 82 7.15 -20.77 -13.04
CA ASN A 82 6.26 -20.99 -14.19
C ASN A 82 4.78 -20.71 -13.90
N HIS A 83 4.40 -20.51 -12.62
CA HIS A 83 3.07 -20.08 -12.18
C HIS A 83 2.95 -18.56 -12.03
N ILE A 84 4.03 -17.82 -12.31
CA ILE A 84 4.03 -16.36 -12.19
C ILE A 84 3.78 -15.73 -13.56
N LEU A 85 2.81 -14.84 -13.62
CA LEU A 85 2.49 -14.03 -14.79
C LEU A 85 2.86 -12.58 -14.57
N LYS A 86 3.12 -11.87 -15.67
CA LYS A 86 3.20 -10.41 -15.70
C LYS A 86 1.86 -9.83 -16.15
N LYS A 87 1.37 -8.85 -15.42
CA LYS A 87 0.21 -8.03 -15.80
C LYS A 87 0.63 -6.57 -15.96
N LYS A 88 0.16 -5.92 -17.02
CA LYS A 88 0.27 -4.46 -17.16
C LYS A 88 -0.81 -3.81 -16.32
N ILE A 89 -0.42 -2.86 -15.48
CA ILE A 89 -1.31 -2.14 -14.60
C ILE A 89 -1.18 -0.62 -14.78
N ASN A 90 -2.22 0.10 -14.42
CA ASN A 90 -2.16 1.54 -14.29
C ASN A 90 -1.38 1.89 -13.02
N CYS A 91 -0.73 3.05 -13.05
CA CYS A 91 0.01 3.57 -11.92
C CYS A 91 -0.39 5.03 -11.67
N ILE A 92 -0.40 5.41 -10.41
CA ILE A 92 -0.65 6.78 -9.98
C ILE A 92 0.32 7.09 -8.82
N SER A 93 0.86 8.31 -8.78
CA SER A 93 1.61 8.74 -7.58
C SER A 93 0.64 9.04 -6.43
N ILE A 94 1.13 8.91 -5.20
CA ILE A 94 0.34 9.22 -4.01
C ILE A 94 -0.25 10.64 -4.05
N LEU A 95 0.53 11.63 -4.50
CA LEU A 95 0.05 13.01 -4.63
C LEU A 95 -1.06 13.17 -5.67
N ASN A 96 -0.94 12.49 -6.80
CA ASN A 96 -1.98 12.54 -7.82
C ASN A 96 -3.25 11.83 -7.35
N LEU A 97 -3.13 10.77 -6.54
CA LEU A 97 -4.25 10.13 -5.87
C LEU A 97 -4.97 11.12 -4.95
N LEU A 98 -4.21 11.78 -4.05
CA LEU A 98 -4.79 12.76 -3.11
C LEU A 98 -5.50 13.90 -3.85
N LYS A 99 -4.90 14.43 -4.93
CA LYS A 99 -5.51 15.46 -5.79
C LYS A 99 -6.78 14.96 -6.46
N LYS A 100 -6.75 13.76 -7.06
CA LYS A 100 -7.89 13.15 -7.76
C LYS A 100 -9.14 13.04 -6.86
N TYR A 101 -8.94 12.70 -5.60
CA TYR A 101 -10.03 12.49 -4.63
C TYR A 101 -10.27 13.69 -3.69
N ASN A 102 -9.64 14.85 -3.99
CA ASN A 102 -9.75 16.07 -3.19
C ASN A 102 -9.47 15.81 -1.69
N ILE A 103 -8.33 15.17 -1.40
CA ILE A 103 -7.86 14.91 -0.05
C ILE A 103 -6.83 15.97 0.32
N SER A 104 -7.28 17.01 0.99
CA SER A 104 -6.43 18.10 1.48
C SER A 104 -5.81 17.82 2.85
N ASN A 105 -6.43 16.95 3.63
CA ASN A 105 -5.93 16.49 4.93
C ASN A 105 -6.06 14.97 4.98
N LEU A 106 -4.93 14.29 5.15
CA LEU A 106 -4.84 12.85 5.28
C LEU A 106 -4.61 12.49 6.75
N ASP A 107 -5.55 11.79 7.35
CA ASP A 107 -5.47 11.41 8.76
C ASP A 107 -4.70 10.09 8.93
N ILE A 108 -4.94 9.13 8.05
CA ILE A 108 -4.32 7.79 8.11
C ILE A 108 -3.89 7.39 6.70
N LEU A 109 -2.68 6.91 6.57
CA LEU A 109 -2.14 6.25 5.38
C LEU A 109 -1.78 4.80 5.74
N PHE A 110 -2.56 3.87 5.21
CA PHE A 110 -2.30 2.44 5.33
C PHE A 110 -1.73 1.95 3.99
N ILE A 111 -0.56 1.29 4.04
CA ILE A 111 0.11 0.74 2.87
C ILE A 111 0.44 -0.73 3.13
N ASP A 112 0.18 -1.54 2.11
CA ASP A 112 0.60 -2.93 2.00
C ASP A 112 0.93 -3.13 0.51
N ALA A 113 2.18 -2.98 0.16
CA ALA A 113 2.66 -2.93 -1.23
C ALA A 113 3.80 -3.92 -1.51
N GLU A 114 3.86 -5.00 -0.69
CA GLU A 114 4.74 -6.14 -0.91
C GLU A 114 6.21 -5.73 -1.13
N GLY A 115 6.69 -4.86 -0.21
CA GLY A 115 8.05 -4.35 -0.17
C GLY A 115 8.30 -3.04 -0.94
N TYR A 116 7.25 -2.46 -1.57
CA TYR A 116 7.35 -1.15 -2.22
C TYR A 116 6.88 0.00 -1.31
N ASP A 117 6.47 -0.32 -0.08
CA ASP A 117 5.96 0.60 0.96
C ASP A 117 6.91 1.74 1.25
N GLY A 118 8.19 1.42 1.42
CA GLY A 118 9.22 2.43 1.72
C GLY A 118 9.41 3.45 0.61
N ASP A 119 9.41 3.01 -0.65
CA ASP A 119 9.52 3.89 -1.82
C ASP A 119 8.33 4.86 -1.89
N ILE A 120 7.10 4.37 -1.64
CA ILE A 120 5.88 5.18 -1.60
C ILE A 120 5.97 6.24 -0.49
N LEU A 121 6.41 5.86 0.71
CA LEU A 121 6.50 6.77 1.85
C LEU A 121 7.57 7.84 1.66
N ILE A 122 8.73 7.48 1.11
CA ILE A 122 9.79 8.45 0.79
C ILE A 122 9.29 9.45 -0.27
N ASP A 123 8.62 8.99 -1.33
CA ASP A 123 8.02 9.85 -2.34
C ASP A 123 6.95 10.78 -1.74
N PHE A 124 6.09 10.25 -0.87
CA PHE A 124 5.08 11.02 -0.14
C PHE A 124 5.71 12.14 0.68
N PHE A 125 6.71 11.85 1.49
CA PHE A 125 7.36 12.85 2.34
C PHE A 125 8.25 13.85 1.58
N SER A 126 8.76 13.47 0.41
CA SER A 126 9.51 14.40 -0.45
C SER A 126 8.62 15.48 -1.08
N SER A 127 7.33 15.21 -1.21
CA SER A 127 6.40 16.00 -2.01
C SER A 127 5.19 16.49 -1.20
N SER A 128 5.06 16.15 0.08
CA SER A 128 3.96 16.53 0.95
C SER A 128 4.45 16.94 2.33
N THR A 129 3.82 17.97 2.88
CA THR A 129 4.02 18.41 4.27
C THR A 129 3.03 17.74 5.24
N GLN A 130 2.12 16.90 4.74
CA GLN A 130 1.14 16.22 5.57
C GLN A 130 1.81 15.17 6.47
N GLU A 131 1.27 15.01 7.67
CA GLU A 131 1.77 14.08 8.69
C GLU A 131 0.61 13.20 9.19
N PRO A 132 0.20 12.20 8.39
CA PRO A 132 -0.81 11.22 8.79
C PRO A 132 -0.27 10.22 9.80
N ILE A 133 -1.15 9.49 10.48
CA ILE A 133 -0.78 8.19 11.06
C ILE A 133 -0.39 7.27 9.91
N LEU A 134 0.77 6.59 10.04
CA LEU A 134 1.21 5.62 9.05
C LEU A 134 1.06 4.22 9.61
N ILE A 135 0.60 3.31 8.76
CA ILE A 135 0.57 1.87 9.02
C ILE A 135 1.09 1.20 7.75
N PHE A 136 2.20 0.49 7.83
CA PHE A 136 2.78 -0.15 6.65
C PHE A 136 3.57 -1.41 7.01
N GLU A 137 3.65 -2.34 6.07
CA GLU A 137 4.49 -3.52 6.22
C GLU A 137 5.96 -3.16 6.04
N TYR A 138 6.81 -3.53 7.03
CA TYR A 138 8.23 -3.14 7.00
C TYR A 138 9.18 -4.28 6.71
N ILE A 139 8.76 -5.52 6.89
CA ILE A 139 9.66 -6.69 6.81
C ILE A 139 10.21 -6.95 5.40
N HIS A 140 9.49 -6.54 4.38
CA HIS A 140 9.88 -6.71 2.98
C HIS A 140 10.58 -5.49 2.38
N ILE A 141 10.70 -4.39 3.13
CA ILE A 141 11.42 -3.19 2.68
C ILE A 141 12.93 -3.47 2.66
N LYS A 142 13.61 -3.07 1.59
CA LYS A 142 15.07 -3.19 1.48
C LYS A 142 15.75 -2.37 2.56
N ASN A 143 16.79 -2.93 3.22
CA ASN A 143 17.46 -2.30 4.35
C ASN A 143 17.90 -0.83 4.11
N LYS A 144 18.37 -0.50 2.91
CA LYS A 144 18.76 0.88 2.57
C LYS A 144 17.53 1.81 2.61
N ILE A 145 16.46 1.43 1.92
CA ILE A 145 15.20 2.20 1.87
C ILE A 145 14.62 2.36 3.28
N PHE A 146 14.64 1.30 4.09
CA PHE A 146 14.15 1.35 5.46
C PHE A 146 14.96 2.32 6.33
N LYS A 147 16.29 2.34 6.21
CA LYS A 147 17.16 3.31 6.93
C LYS A 147 16.84 4.75 6.53
N ASP A 148 16.69 5.00 5.22
CA ASP A 148 16.34 6.33 4.71
C ASP A 148 14.96 6.77 5.25
N LEU A 149 13.97 5.88 5.25
CA LEU A 149 12.63 6.13 5.79
C LEU A 149 12.67 6.43 7.30
N VAL A 150 13.39 5.63 8.09
CA VAL A 150 13.55 5.85 9.54
C VAL A 150 14.18 7.22 9.81
N SER A 151 15.18 7.63 9.02
CA SER A 151 15.77 8.97 9.13
C SER A 151 14.73 10.08 8.90
N ILE A 152 13.87 9.93 7.87
CA ILE A 152 12.78 10.88 7.59
C ILE A 152 11.79 10.92 8.75
N LEU A 153 11.35 9.77 9.25
CA LEU A 153 10.40 9.67 10.38
C LEU A 153 10.95 10.33 11.64
N THR A 154 12.22 10.08 11.95
CA THR A 154 12.91 10.68 13.10
C THR A 154 13.00 12.20 12.97
N ASN A 155 13.38 12.72 11.80
CA ASN A 155 13.46 14.15 11.54
C ASN A 155 12.09 14.83 11.62
N LYS A 156 11.03 14.13 11.24
CA LYS A 156 9.63 14.58 11.37
C LYS A 156 9.03 14.32 12.76
N LYS A 157 9.80 13.78 13.69
CA LYS A 157 9.41 13.51 15.08
C LYS A 157 8.22 12.56 15.19
N TYR A 158 8.19 11.53 14.36
CA TYR A 158 7.25 10.43 14.55
C TYR A 158 7.72 9.51 15.68
N SER A 159 6.80 9.12 16.54
CA SER A 159 6.96 7.96 17.41
C SER A 159 6.48 6.72 16.68
N TYR A 160 7.19 5.59 16.82
CA TYR A 160 6.81 4.37 16.10
C TYR A 160 7.02 3.12 16.93
N PHE A 161 6.19 2.13 16.68
CA PHE A 161 6.25 0.78 17.25
C PHE A 161 5.73 -0.24 16.24
N ASN A 162 6.11 -1.50 16.41
CA ASN A 162 5.63 -2.56 15.53
C ASN A 162 4.53 -3.41 16.17
N ILE A 163 3.60 -3.86 15.34
CA ILE A 163 2.65 -4.92 15.63
C ILE A 163 2.80 -5.95 14.52
N ASN A 164 3.31 -7.13 14.87
CA ASN A 164 3.67 -8.17 13.90
C ASN A 164 4.58 -7.61 12.79
N GLU A 165 4.17 -7.71 11.55
CA GLU A 165 4.90 -7.29 10.36
C GLU A 165 4.65 -5.82 9.96
N ASN A 166 3.79 -5.12 10.71
CA ASN A 166 3.45 -3.73 10.46
C ASN A 166 4.16 -2.78 11.41
N LEU A 167 4.62 -1.65 10.87
CA LEU A 167 5.09 -0.50 11.63
C LEU A 167 3.98 0.55 11.70
N ILE A 168 3.64 0.95 12.93
CA ILE A 168 2.69 2.02 13.20
C ILE A 168 3.48 3.26 13.59
N CYS A 169 3.28 4.36 12.86
CA CYS A 169 3.98 5.61 13.10
C CYS A 169 2.98 6.72 13.43
N LEU A 170 3.17 7.34 14.58
CA LEU A 170 2.30 8.38 15.13
C LEU A 170 3.01 9.74 15.01
N PRO A 171 2.43 10.72 14.30
CA PRO A 171 2.99 12.06 14.24
C PRO A 171 2.86 12.76 15.60
N LYS A 172 3.83 13.61 15.94
CA LYS A 172 3.89 14.31 17.24
C LYS A 172 2.57 14.98 17.63
N LYS A 173 1.81 15.50 16.66
CA LYS A 173 0.51 16.16 16.93
C LYS A 173 -0.53 15.24 17.61
N ILE A 174 -0.37 13.92 17.53
CA ILE A 174 -1.29 12.93 18.12
C ILE A 174 -0.89 12.55 19.54
N GLU A 175 0.37 12.72 19.96
CA GLU A 175 0.84 12.36 21.30
C GLU A 175 0.02 13.00 22.44
N LYS A 176 -0.54 14.18 22.19
CA LYS A 176 -1.41 14.88 23.16
C LYS A 176 -2.78 14.22 23.39
N PHE A 177 -3.14 13.21 22.61
CA PHE A 177 -4.40 12.47 22.74
C PHE A 177 -4.20 11.03 23.27
N LEU A 178 -2.95 10.62 23.49
CA LEU A 178 -2.56 9.37 24.11
C LEU A 178 -2.21 9.58 25.58
#